data_48a5fff4303c5b4d8a0df74a2bf7f565
#
_entry.id   48a5fff4303c5b4d8a0df74a2bf7f565
#
_cell.length_a   1.000
_cell.length_b   1.000
_cell.length_c   1.000
_cell.angle_alpha   90.00
_cell.angle_beta   90.00
_cell.angle_gamma   90.00
#
_symmetry.space_group_name_H-M   'P 1'
#
loop_
_entity.id
_entity.type
_entity.pdbx_description
1 polymer ?
#
loop_
_entity_poly.entity_id
_entity_poly.type
_entity_poly.pdbx_seq_one_letter_code
_entity_poly.pdbx_strand_id
1 'polypeptide(L)'
;MYSRYVTLQISDLRQLQTDLVDRNRRDSLQLLRIQDNLNSTAHAMRDILDETAPYELTAWHAQFERLRVDLEDGLRLGEEASAVHRTAEQLQYLRRSTAEFWGGVDRMFALAKEGREDEARMLIRLSLQARQAALSTAVARLLVENNESSQEASLRIQQVYAEVERRANWFLSATLAAILMTGLYLIHSNRKIFAELSMLSEQRSELARALISSQESTLRHISRELHDEFGQILTAMGSLLTRARRQTPEDSSIHRDLKEVCEIAQSTLDSVRGTSQALHPSIHDETGFESAVDWLVSTVERRNDLEICYEKSGTPFDIDAGKGIHVYRILQEALNNVTRHSGVQKSWVRLRYGDSALDLEVEDHGKGFSIETAPRGMGLLAMRERARILDGSIEFSRPRDGGVRVALKVPRISLERLSG
;
A
#
# COMPACT_ATOMS: atom_id res chain seq x y z
N MET A 1 2.63 -20.39 5.71
CA MET A 1 2.42 -21.81 6.09
C MET A 1 2.73 -22.78 4.95
N TYR A 2 2.14 -22.61 3.76
CA TYR A 2 2.35 -23.51 2.62
C TYR A 2 3.82 -23.62 2.15
N SER A 3 4.54 -22.50 2.04
CA SER A 3 5.97 -22.49 1.68
C SER A 3 6.82 -23.33 2.64
N ARG A 4 6.57 -23.22 3.93
CA ARG A 4 7.28 -24.00 4.96
C ARG A 4 6.96 -25.51 4.86
N TYR A 5 5.72 -25.87 4.55
CA TYR A 5 5.31 -27.24 4.32
C TYR A 5 6.01 -27.86 3.11
N VAL A 6 6.03 -27.14 1.97
CA VAL A 6 6.74 -27.57 0.75
C VAL A 6 8.24 -27.70 0.98
N THR A 7 8.86 -26.75 1.67
CA THR A 7 10.31 -26.80 1.98
C THR A 7 10.65 -28.00 2.85
N LEU A 8 9.84 -28.32 3.86
CA LEU A 8 10.03 -29.50 4.71
C LEU A 8 9.88 -30.78 3.91
N GLN A 9 8.85 -30.93 3.08
CA GLN A 9 8.68 -32.10 2.23
C GLN A 9 9.84 -32.31 1.26
N ILE A 10 10.33 -31.24 0.63
CA ILE A 10 11.50 -31.32 -0.26
C ILE A 10 12.76 -31.72 0.52
N SER A 11 12.94 -31.20 1.72
CA SER A 11 14.08 -31.59 2.60
C SER A 11 14.04 -33.06 2.97
N ASP A 12 12.86 -33.54 3.41
CA ASP A 12 12.67 -34.95 3.79
C ASP A 12 12.89 -35.89 2.61
N LEU A 13 12.39 -35.54 1.42
CA LEU A 13 12.61 -36.31 0.19
C LEU A 13 14.09 -36.33 -0.22
N ARG A 14 14.82 -35.22 -0.09
CA ARG A 14 16.27 -35.18 -0.34
C ARG A 14 17.03 -36.07 0.60
N GLN A 15 16.71 -36.04 1.87
CA GLN A 15 17.35 -36.88 2.88
C GLN A 15 17.09 -38.36 2.59
N LEU A 16 15.85 -38.72 2.29
CA LEU A 16 15.47 -40.07 1.91
C LEU A 16 16.20 -40.54 0.64
N GLN A 17 16.29 -39.68 -0.36
CA GLN A 17 17.05 -39.94 -1.61
C GLN A 17 18.52 -40.21 -1.34
N THR A 18 19.17 -39.35 -0.55
CA THR A 18 20.58 -39.51 -0.18
C THR A 18 20.81 -40.79 0.55
N ASP A 19 19.98 -41.10 1.55
CA ASP A 19 20.08 -42.34 2.32
C ASP A 19 19.89 -43.63 1.46
N LEU A 20 18.93 -43.61 0.54
CA LEU A 20 18.67 -44.72 -0.37
C LEU A 20 19.84 -44.91 -1.36
N VAL A 21 20.34 -43.80 -1.96
CA VAL A 21 21.47 -43.88 -2.89
C VAL A 21 22.73 -44.40 -2.19
N ASP A 22 23.03 -43.88 -1.00
CA ASP A 22 24.21 -44.25 -0.25
C ASP A 22 24.15 -45.71 0.24
N ARG A 23 22.98 -46.21 0.64
CA ARG A 23 22.77 -47.62 1.02
C ARG A 23 22.93 -48.54 -0.18
N ASN A 24 22.27 -48.24 -1.29
CA ASN A 24 22.36 -49.02 -2.52
C ASN A 24 23.78 -49.06 -3.07
N ARG A 25 24.50 -47.95 -3.02
CA ARG A 25 25.91 -47.88 -3.44
C ARG A 25 26.79 -48.75 -2.56
N ARG A 26 26.60 -48.73 -1.24
CA ARG A 26 27.36 -49.59 -0.32
C ARG A 26 27.08 -51.04 -0.56
N ASP A 27 25.82 -51.43 -0.73
CA ASP A 27 25.45 -52.82 -1.02
C ASP A 27 26.00 -53.30 -2.36
N SER A 28 25.90 -52.50 -3.42
CA SER A 28 26.51 -52.80 -4.74
C SER A 28 28.02 -53.00 -4.66
N LEU A 29 28.73 -52.15 -3.89
CA LEU A 29 30.18 -52.26 -3.74
C LEU A 29 30.55 -53.56 -3.00
N GLN A 30 29.77 -54.00 -1.99
CA GLN A 30 30.02 -55.26 -1.32
C GLN A 30 29.75 -56.47 -2.23
N LEU A 31 28.65 -56.44 -3.00
CA LEU A 31 28.37 -57.48 -3.99
C LEU A 31 29.47 -57.59 -5.08
N LEU A 32 29.98 -56.46 -5.55
CA LEU A 32 31.10 -56.42 -6.51
C LEU A 32 32.37 -56.99 -5.89
N ARG A 33 32.67 -56.68 -4.62
CA ARG A 33 33.83 -57.26 -3.92
C ARG A 33 33.71 -58.79 -3.75
N ILE A 34 32.50 -59.28 -3.40
CA ILE A 34 32.21 -60.72 -3.33
C ILE A 34 32.40 -61.34 -4.72
N GLN A 35 31.89 -60.71 -5.79
CA GLN A 35 32.02 -61.20 -7.15
C GLN A 35 33.50 -61.30 -7.62
N ASP A 36 34.30 -60.26 -7.24
CA ASP A 36 35.74 -60.23 -7.58
C ASP A 36 36.51 -61.33 -6.83
N ASN A 37 36.21 -61.60 -5.56
CA ASN A 37 36.78 -62.70 -4.78
C ASN A 37 36.41 -64.05 -5.36
N LEU A 38 35.16 -64.25 -5.80
CA LEU A 38 34.73 -65.44 -6.48
C LEU A 38 35.46 -65.68 -7.82
N ASN A 39 35.67 -64.60 -8.57
CA ASN A 39 36.43 -64.66 -9.82
C ASN A 39 37.91 -65.00 -9.57
N SER A 40 38.52 -64.39 -8.54
CA SER A 40 39.89 -64.71 -8.12
C SER A 40 40.04 -66.15 -7.70
N THR A 41 39.03 -66.72 -6.98
CA THR A 41 38.98 -68.12 -6.63
C THR A 41 38.85 -69.01 -7.87
N ALA A 42 38.05 -68.62 -8.86
CA ALA A 42 37.95 -69.37 -10.12
C ALA A 42 39.29 -69.38 -10.91
N HIS A 43 40.00 -68.26 -10.91
CA HIS A 43 41.33 -68.20 -11.52
C HIS A 43 42.30 -69.09 -10.79
N ALA A 44 42.38 -69.04 -9.45
CA ALA A 44 43.25 -69.89 -8.68
C ALA A 44 42.97 -71.40 -8.91
N MET A 45 41.69 -71.80 -9.00
CA MET A 45 41.32 -73.23 -9.33
C MET A 45 41.73 -73.55 -10.76
N ARG A 46 41.69 -72.65 -11.73
CA ARG A 46 42.13 -72.87 -13.11
C ARG A 46 43.64 -73.07 -13.17
N ASP A 47 44.37 -72.21 -12.46
CA ASP A 47 45.86 -72.28 -12.42
C ASP A 47 46.32 -73.61 -11.76
N ILE A 48 45.63 -74.06 -10.72
CA ILE A 48 45.91 -75.42 -10.13
C ILE A 48 45.69 -76.57 -11.14
N LEU A 49 44.75 -76.39 -12.06
CA LEU A 49 44.42 -77.40 -13.06
C LEU A 49 45.34 -77.39 -14.26
N ASP A 50 46.18 -76.39 -14.41
CA ASP A 50 47.15 -76.27 -15.51
C ASP A 50 48.27 -77.31 -15.26
N GLU A 51 48.47 -78.20 -16.21
CA GLU A 51 49.49 -79.25 -16.18
C GLU A 51 50.92 -78.69 -16.21
N THR A 52 51.10 -77.42 -16.60
CA THR A 52 52.39 -76.73 -16.62
C THR A 52 52.74 -76.07 -15.30
N ALA A 53 51.86 -76.08 -14.31
CA ALA A 53 52.06 -75.44 -13.01
C ALA A 53 53.23 -76.05 -12.21
N PRO A 54 54.26 -75.24 -11.87
CA PRO A 54 55.47 -75.79 -11.23
C PRO A 54 55.34 -76.08 -9.70
N TYR A 55 54.15 -75.74 -9.14
CA TYR A 55 53.93 -75.80 -7.68
C TYR A 55 53.03 -76.97 -7.25
N GLU A 56 53.36 -77.58 -6.11
CA GLU A 56 52.47 -78.53 -5.44
C GLU A 56 51.16 -77.86 -5.04
N LEU A 57 50.06 -78.55 -5.06
CA LEU A 57 48.74 -78.07 -4.76
C LEU A 57 48.68 -77.45 -3.35
N THR A 58 49.43 -77.97 -2.38
CA THR A 58 49.56 -77.44 -1.02
C THR A 58 50.11 -76.03 -0.95
N ALA A 59 50.87 -75.55 -1.93
CA ALA A 59 51.41 -74.19 -1.99
C ALA A 59 50.27 -73.11 -2.14
N TRP A 60 49.13 -73.48 -2.68
CA TRP A 60 47.99 -72.57 -2.91
C TRP A 60 47.12 -72.34 -1.65
N HIS A 61 47.38 -73.13 -0.61
CA HIS A 61 46.57 -73.11 0.63
C HIS A 61 46.48 -71.69 1.22
N ALA A 62 47.59 -71.01 1.38
CA ALA A 62 47.62 -69.65 1.95
C ALA A 62 46.86 -68.61 1.11
N GLN A 63 46.79 -68.80 -0.23
CA GLN A 63 46.00 -67.91 -1.11
C GLN A 63 44.50 -68.16 -0.94
N PHE A 64 44.07 -69.44 -0.86
CA PHE A 64 42.67 -69.79 -0.65
C PHE A 64 42.17 -69.35 0.74
N GLU A 65 43.02 -69.43 1.76
CA GLU A 65 42.64 -68.88 3.10
C GLU A 65 42.44 -67.36 3.08
N ARG A 66 43.27 -66.64 2.37
CA ARG A 66 43.06 -65.15 2.17
C ARG A 66 41.75 -64.88 1.45
N LEU A 67 41.49 -65.56 0.33
CA LEU A 67 40.25 -65.43 -0.42
C LEU A 67 39.00 -65.79 0.39
N ARG A 68 39.13 -66.80 1.30
CA ARG A 68 38.06 -67.18 2.24
C ARG A 68 37.73 -66.03 3.20
N VAL A 69 38.77 -65.50 3.87
CA VAL A 69 38.57 -64.38 4.82
C VAL A 69 37.95 -63.18 4.11
N ASP A 70 38.46 -62.79 2.94
CA ASP A 70 37.95 -61.69 2.17
C ASP A 70 36.50 -61.90 1.69
N LEU A 71 36.14 -63.15 1.30
CA LEU A 71 34.78 -63.50 0.90
C LEU A 71 33.80 -63.48 2.08
N GLU A 72 34.20 -64.08 3.24
CA GLU A 72 33.39 -64.12 4.43
C GLU A 72 33.16 -62.73 5.01
N ASP A 73 34.18 -61.89 5.04
CA ASP A 73 34.06 -60.47 5.42
C ASP A 73 33.16 -59.69 4.46
N GLY A 74 33.29 -59.92 3.14
CA GLY A 74 32.41 -59.33 2.14
C GLY A 74 30.94 -59.73 2.35
N LEU A 75 30.68 -61.00 2.65
CA LEU A 75 29.33 -61.49 2.95
C LEU A 75 28.76 -60.86 4.25
N ARG A 76 29.55 -60.82 5.33
CA ARG A 76 29.14 -60.22 6.60
C ARG A 76 28.80 -58.72 6.45
N LEU A 77 29.67 -57.94 5.83
CA LEU A 77 29.43 -56.51 5.57
C LEU A 77 28.26 -56.28 4.62
N GLY A 78 28.06 -57.18 3.64
CA GLY A 78 26.90 -57.17 2.75
C GLY A 78 25.58 -57.45 3.47
N GLU A 79 25.59 -58.34 4.47
CA GLU A 79 24.41 -58.57 5.31
C GLU A 79 24.05 -57.36 6.18
N GLU A 80 25.03 -56.71 6.79
CA GLU A 80 24.83 -55.49 7.58
C GLU A 80 24.29 -54.33 6.74
N ALA A 81 24.78 -54.21 5.50
CA ALA A 81 24.33 -53.16 4.57
C ALA A 81 22.92 -53.42 3.98
N SER A 82 22.58 -54.71 3.82
CA SER A 82 21.41 -55.18 3.07
C SER A 82 20.18 -55.51 3.92
N ALA A 83 20.19 -55.28 5.23
CA ALA A 83 19.14 -55.72 6.17
C ALA A 83 17.67 -55.41 5.76
N VAL A 84 17.44 -54.68 4.68
CA VAL A 84 16.10 -54.24 4.22
C VAL A 84 15.67 -54.85 2.89
N HIS A 85 16.58 -55.38 2.04
CA HIS A 85 16.24 -55.74 0.65
C HIS A 85 16.45 -57.23 0.25
N ARG A 86 17.19 -58.02 1.00
CA ARG A 86 17.37 -59.44 0.68
C ARG A 86 16.39 -60.32 1.45
N THR A 87 15.80 -61.30 0.76
CA THR A 87 14.94 -62.27 1.45
C THR A 87 15.77 -63.18 2.33
N ALA A 88 15.17 -63.67 3.44
CA ALA A 88 15.84 -64.62 4.33
C ALA A 88 16.34 -65.89 3.57
N GLU A 89 15.60 -66.27 2.53
CA GLU A 89 15.99 -67.39 1.64
C GLU A 89 17.25 -67.10 0.84
N GLN A 90 17.38 -65.90 0.28
CA GLN A 90 18.58 -65.50 -0.47
C GLN A 90 19.84 -65.47 0.41
N LEU A 91 19.72 -64.92 1.62
CA LEU A 91 20.81 -64.91 2.60
C LEU A 91 21.19 -66.32 3.06
N GLN A 92 20.22 -67.14 3.34
CA GLN A 92 20.45 -68.52 3.73
C GLN A 92 21.08 -69.37 2.62
N TYR A 93 20.63 -69.15 1.38
CA TYR A 93 21.24 -69.76 0.18
C TYR A 93 22.71 -69.39 0.02
N LEU A 94 23.06 -68.12 0.11
CA LEU A 94 24.44 -67.66 0.00
C LEU A 94 25.32 -68.25 1.11
N ARG A 95 24.88 -68.20 2.37
CA ARG A 95 25.62 -68.78 3.51
C ARG A 95 25.86 -70.30 3.34
N ARG A 96 24.83 -71.05 2.99
CA ARG A 96 24.91 -72.46 2.79
C ARG A 96 25.83 -72.85 1.62
N SER A 97 25.65 -72.17 0.47
CA SER A 97 26.44 -72.43 -0.72
C SER A 97 27.91 -72.06 -0.53
N THR A 98 28.22 -71.01 0.22
CA THR A 98 29.58 -70.62 0.60
C THR A 98 30.21 -71.64 1.53
N ALA A 99 29.47 -72.10 2.57
CA ALA A 99 29.97 -73.18 3.49
C ALA A 99 30.22 -74.51 2.77
N GLU A 100 29.33 -74.87 1.84
CA GLU A 100 29.51 -76.11 1.02
C GLU A 100 30.69 -75.99 0.07
N PHE A 101 30.94 -74.78 -0.49
CA PHE A 101 32.08 -74.49 -1.34
C PHE A 101 33.41 -74.64 -0.56
N TRP A 102 33.51 -73.92 0.59
CA TRP A 102 34.73 -73.98 1.42
C TRP A 102 34.94 -75.39 2.07
N GLY A 103 33.90 -76.06 2.43
CA GLY A 103 34.01 -77.49 2.87
C GLY A 103 34.51 -78.42 1.77
N GLY A 104 34.27 -78.12 0.52
CA GLY A 104 34.88 -78.78 -0.62
C GLY A 104 36.37 -78.42 -0.84
N VAL A 105 36.71 -77.13 -0.66
CA VAL A 105 38.12 -76.71 -0.70
C VAL A 105 38.96 -77.30 0.39
N ASP A 106 38.43 -77.40 1.63
CA ASP A 106 39.09 -78.05 2.77
C ASP A 106 39.40 -79.50 2.44
N ARG A 107 38.42 -80.25 1.86
CA ARG A 107 38.62 -81.63 1.41
C ARG A 107 39.67 -81.77 0.33
N MET A 108 39.71 -80.86 -0.62
CA MET A 108 40.71 -80.80 -1.69
C MET A 108 42.12 -80.67 -1.08
N PHE A 109 42.35 -79.75 -0.15
CA PHE A 109 43.65 -79.61 0.51
C PHE A 109 43.99 -80.77 1.44
N ALA A 110 43.00 -81.40 2.06
CA ALA A 110 43.23 -82.63 2.84
C ALA A 110 43.78 -83.75 1.93
N LEU A 111 43.15 -84.03 0.78
CA LEU A 111 43.63 -84.98 -0.21
C LEU A 111 45.02 -84.62 -0.72
N ALA A 112 45.33 -83.36 -0.99
CA ALA A 112 46.66 -82.95 -1.40
C ALA A 112 47.73 -83.21 -0.34
N LYS A 113 47.42 -82.94 0.93
CA LYS A 113 48.31 -83.31 2.08
C LYS A 113 48.56 -84.77 2.23
N GLU A 114 47.62 -85.66 1.85
CA GLU A 114 47.74 -87.13 1.84
C GLU A 114 48.51 -87.62 0.62
N GLY A 115 48.98 -86.72 -0.29
CA GLY A 115 49.68 -87.08 -1.53
C GLY A 115 48.76 -87.58 -2.64
N ARG A 116 47.45 -87.36 -2.55
CA ARG A 116 46.42 -87.81 -3.52
C ARG A 116 46.03 -86.58 -4.44
N GLU A 117 46.99 -85.96 -5.08
CA GLU A 117 46.78 -84.73 -5.87
C GLU A 117 45.84 -84.98 -7.04
N ASP A 118 45.83 -86.11 -7.71
CA ASP A 118 44.94 -86.35 -8.85
C ASP A 118 43.49 -86.41 -8.40
N GLU A 119 43.18 -86.93 -7.25
CA GLU A 119 41.84 -86.93 -6.68
C GLU A 119 41.44 -85.52 -6.24
N ALA A 120 42.35 -84.71 -5.70
CA ALA A 120 42.12 -83.32 -5.37
C ALA A 120 41.83 -82.49 -6.63
N ARG A 121 42.61 -82.66 -7.72
CA ARG A 121 42.35 -82.02 -9.01
C ARG A 121 41.01 -82.43 -9.64
N MET A 122 40.65 -83.74 -9.49
CA MET A 122 39.34 -84.26 -9.91
C MET A 122 38.18 -83.57 -9.13
N LEU A 123 38.34 -83.33 -7.84
CA LEU A 123 37.34 -82.62 -7.02
C LEU A 123 37.14 -81.20 -7.49
N ILE A 124 38.20 -80.54 -7.87
CA ILE A 124 38.09 -79.18 -8.50
C ILE A 124 37.25 -79.26 -9.78
N ARG A 125 37.60 -80.13 -10.72
CA ARG A 125 36.91 -80.27 -12.01
C ARG A 125 35.45 -80.67 -11.89
N LEU A 126 35.11 -81.64 -11.05
CA LEU A 126 33.76 -82.18 -10.99
C LEU A 126 32.82 -81.48 -10.04
N SER A 127 33.35 -80.72 -9.05
CA SER A 127 32.48 -80.17 -7.98
C SER A 127 32.77 -78.71 -7.69
N LEU A 128 34.01 -78.31 -7.41
CA LEU A 128 34.32 -76.95 -6.93
C LEU A 128 34.08 -75.89 -7.95
N GLN A 129 34.41 -76.09 -9.22
CA GLN A 129 34.14 -75.17 -10.28
C GLN A 129 32.64 -74.88 -10.48
N ALA A 130 31.82 -75.99 -10.42
CA ALA A 130 30.37 -75.81 -10.56
C ALA A 130 29.77 -75.06 -9.37
N ARG A 131 30.24 -75.35 -8.12
CA ARG A 131 29.77 -74.59 -6.94
C ARG A 131 30.17 -73.15 -6.93
N GLN A 132 31.41 -72.83 -7.35
CA GLN A 132 31.89 -71.44 -7.51
C GLN A 132 31.07 -70.71 -8.59
N ALA A 133 30.79 -71.30 -9.73
CA ALA A 133 29.98 -70.76 -10.78
C ALA A 133 28.54 -70.49 -10.34
N ALA A 134 27.96 -71.37 -9.57
CA ALA A 134 26.62 -71.17 -8.98
C ALA A 134 26.59 -70.00 -8.02
N LEU A 135 27.59 -69.85 -7.13
CA LEU A 135 27.73 -68.72 -6.22
C LEU A 135 27.90 -67.40 -7.01
N SER A 136 28.81 -67.39 -8.02
CA SER A 136 29.05 -66.22 -8.87
C SER A 136 27.76 -65.78 -9.58
N THR A 137 26.98 -66.72 -10.11
CA THR A 137 25.69 -66.49 -10.75
C THR A 137 24.68 -65.91 -9.77
N ALA A 138 24.62 -66.41 -8.55
CA ALA A 138 23.70 -65.91 -7.51
C ALA A 138 24.06 -64.45 -7.10
N VAL A 139 25.35 -64.16 -6.93
CA VAL A 139 25.82 -62.80 -6.61
C VAL A 139 25.55 -61.85 -7.76
N ALA A 140 25.81 -62.24 -9.02
CA ALA A 140 25.50 -61.45 -10.19
C ALA A 140 24.01 -61.13 -10.32
N ARG A 141 23.14 -62.11 -10.00
CA ARG A 141 21.69 -61.88 -9.98
C ARG A 141 21.28 -60.85 -8.91
N LEU A 142 21.85 -60.91 -7.71
CA LEU A 142 21.60 -59.92 -6.66
C LEU A 142 22.07 -58.52 -7.04
N LEU A 143 23.17 -58.40 -7.79
CA LEU A 143 23.67 -57.15 -8.35
C LEU A 143 22.65 -56.52 -9.33
N VAL A 144 22.08 -57.34 -10.21
CA VAL A 144 21.04 -56.89 -11.14
C VAL A 144 19.80 -56.43 -10.40
N GLU A 145 19.28 -57.26 -9.48
CA GLU A 145 18.09 -56.94 -8.65
C GLU A 145 18.29 -55.65 -7.85
N ASN A 146 19.47 -55.44 -7.27
CA ASN A 146 19.80 -54.20 -6.54
C ASN A 146 19.82 -52.97 -7.44
N ASN A 147 20.38 -53.10 -8.66
CA ASN A 147 20.40 -52.02 -9.62
C ASN A 147 19.00 -51.66 -10.15
N GLU A 148 18.17 -52.67 -10.45
CA GLU A 148 16.77 -52.46 -10.87
C GLU A 148 15.96 -51.76 -9.77
N SER A 149 16.06 -52.21 -8.53
CA SER A 149 15.41 -51.57 -7.38
C SER A 149 15.85 -50.10 -7.20
N SER A 150 17.14 -49.82 -7.41
CA SER A 150 17.71 -48.49 -7.34
C SER A 150 17.11 -47.56 -8.43
N GLN A 151 16.97 -48.07 -9.65
CA GLN A 151 16.37 -47.31 -10.76
C GLN A 151 14.90 -47.02 -10.52
N GLU A 152 14.13 -48.01 -10.07
CA GLU A 152 12.71 -47.84 -9.73
C GLU A 152 12.51 -46.79 -8.62
N ALA A 153 13.32 -46.86 -7.55
CA ALA A 153 13.28 -45.88 -6.48
C ALA A 153 13.59 -44.46 -6.96
N SER A 154 14.60 -44.29 -7.85
CA SER A 154 14.96 -43.03 -8.46
C SER A 154 13.81 -42.46 -9.29
N LEU A 155 13.17 -43.29 -10.12
CA LEU A 155 12.03 -42.86 -10.95
C LEU A 155 10.83 -42.41 -10.10
N ARG A 156 10.50 -43.15 -9.02
CA ARG A 156 9.44 -42.77 -8.09
C ARG A 156 9.73 -41.42 -7.42
N ILE A 157 10.95 -41.19 -6.97
CA ILE A 157 11.38 -39.93 -6.38
C ILE A 157 11.23 -38.81 -7.37
N GLN A 158 11.64 -38.97 -8.63
CA GLN A 158 11.47 -37.96 -9.69
C GLN A 158 9.99 -37.63 -9.95
N GLN A 159 9.11 -38.64 -9.94
CA GLN A 159 7.66 -38.42 -10.10
C GLN A 159 7.08 -37.58 -8.96
N VAL A 160 7.47 -37.87 -7.71
CA VAL A 160 7.02 -37.12 -6.53
C VAL A 160 7.51 -35.66 -6.61
N TYR A 161 8.78 -35.44 -7.00
CA TYR A 161 9.30 -34.08 -7.19
C TYR A 161 8.51 -33.29 -8.24
N ALA A 162 8.23 -33.90 -9.39
CA ALA A 162 7.47 -33.26 -10.46
C ALA A 162 6.04 -32.93 -10.03
N GLU A 163 5.42 -33.76 -9.21
CA GLU A 163 4.08 -33.50 -8.68
C GLU A 163 4.07 -32.36 -7.65
N VAL A 164 5.04 -32.33 -6.74
CA VAL A 164 5.18 -31.26 -5.75
C VAL A 164 5.45 -29.92 -6.44
N GLU A 165 6.35 -29.90 -7.42
CA GLU A 165 6.65 -28.70 -8.20
C GLU A 165 5.42 -28.17 -8.97
N ARG A 166 4.66 -29.06 -9.62
CA ARG A 166 3.43 -28.70 -10.32
C ARG A 166 2.39 -28.10 -9.38
N ARG A 167 2.18 -28.69 -8.22
CA ARG A 167 1.25 -28.17 -7.19
C ARG A 167 1.72 -26.81 -6.67
N ALA A 168 3.01 -26.62 -6.42
CA ALA A 168 3.58 -25.36 -5.99
C ALA A 168 3.38 -24.27 -7.04
N ASN A 169 3.63 -24.56 -8.31
CA ASN A 169 3.43 -23.60 -9.42
C ASN A 169 1.96 -23.23 -9.61
N TRP A 170 1.03 -24.17 -9.49
CA TRP A 170 -0.40 -23.88 -9.51
C TRP A 170 -0.84 -22.98 -8.35
N PHE A 171 -0.36 -23.23 -7.15
CA PHE A 171 -0.65 -22.40 -5.98
C PHE A 171 -0.09 -20.98 -6.15
N LEU A 172 1.15 -20.85 -6.65
CA LEU A 172 1.79 -19.56 -6.90
C LEU A 172 1.04 -18.75 -7.96
N SER A 173 0.63 -19.40 -9.04
CA SER A 173 -0.14 -18.78 -10.13
C SER A 173 -1.52 -18.32 -9.65
N ALA A 174 -2.21 -19.13 -8.84
CA ALA A 174 -3.51 -18.77 -8.29
C ALA A 174 -3.43 -17.58 -7.32
N THR A 175 -2.40 -17.55 -6.45
CA THR A 175 -2.19 -16.43 -5.53
C THR A 175 -1.84 -15.15 -6.28
N LEU A 176 -1.00 -15.21 -7.32
CA LEU A 176 -0.68 -14.06 -8.15
C LEU A 176 -1.91 -13.51 -8.88
N ALA A 177 -2.74 -14.40 -9.45
CA ALA A 177 -3.98 -14.02 -10.09
C ALA A 177 -4.97 -13.35 -9.11
N ALA A 178 -5.09 -13.89 -7.88
CA ALA A 178 -5.92 -13.28 -6.84
C ALA A 178 -5.43 -11.88 -6.43
N ILE A 179 -4.13 -11.68 -6.28
CA ILE A 179 -3.53 -10.36 -5.98
C ILE A 179 -3.82 -9.37 -7.11
N LEU A 180 -3.62 -9.78 -8.37
CA LEU A 180 -3.90 -8.94 -9.54
C LEU A 180 -5.38 -8.56 -9.63
N MET A 181 -6.29 -9.52 -9.44
CA MET A 181 -7.74 -9.26 -9.45
C MET A 181 -8.14 -8.30 -8.33
N THR A 182 -7.62 -8.49 -7.12
CA THR A 182 -7.88 -7.59 -5.99
C THR A 182 -7.35 -6.19 -6.27
N GLY A 183 -6.14 -6.07 -6.82
CA GLY A 183 -5.55 -4.79 -7.23
C GLY A 183 -6.40 -4.05 -8.28
N LEU A 184 -6.83 -4.74 -9.33
CA LEU A 184 -7.70 -4.18 -10.36
C LEU A 184 -9.07 -3.74 -9.80
N TYR A 185 -9.66 -4.55 -8.93
CA TYR A 185 -10.91 -4.22 -8.25
C TYR A 185 -10.77 -2.95 -7.38
N LEU A 186 -9.69 -2.84 -6.59
CA LEU A 186 -9.44 -1.66 -5.76
C LEU A 186 -9.21 -0.39 -6.60
N ILE A 187 -8.45 -0.49 -7.71
CA ILE A 187 -8.24 0.64 -8.63
C ILE A 187 -9.57 1.08 -9.23
N HIS A 188 -10.38 0.14 -9.70
CA HIS A 188 -11.69 0.44 -10.29
C HIS A 188 -12.65 1.08 -9.27
N SER A 189 -12.73 0.53 -8.07
CA SER A 189 -13.56 1.04 -6.97
C SER A 189 -13.12 2.45 -6.53
N ASN A 190 -11.82 2.67 -6.35
CA ASN A 190 -11.29 3.98 -6.00
C ASN A 190 -11.59 5.03 -7.07
N ARG A 191 -11.44 4.70 -8.36
CA ARG A 191 -11.78 5.63 -9.46
C ARG A 191 -13.26 6.06 -9.41
N LYS A 192 -14.17 5.14 -9.13
CA LYS A 192 -15.60 5.48 -8.96
C LYS A 192 -15.84 6.44 -7.80
N ILE A 193 -15.26 6.14 -6.64
CA ILE A 193 -15.39 6.98 -5.44
C ILE A 193 -14.83 8.38 -5.69
N PHE A 194 -13.66 8.50 -6.32
CA PHE A 194 -13.06 9.80 -6.66
C PHE A 194 -13.93 10.58 -7.65
N ALA A 195 -14.48 9.94 -8.68
CA ALA A 195 -15.38 10.59 -9.62
C ALA A 195 -16.67 11.09 -8.95
N GLU A 196 -17.27 10.30 -8.07
CA GLU A 196 -18.45 10.67 -7.31
C GLU A 196 -18.18 11.84 -6.33
N LEU A 197 -17.06 11.80 -5.62
CA LEU A 197 -16.63 12.90 -4.74
C LEU A 197 -16.38 14.20 -5.50
N SER A 198 -15.76 14.14 -6.67
CA SER A 198 -15.51 15.33 -7.50
C SER A 198 -16.82 15.92 -8.02
N MET A 199 -17.74 15.09 -8.51
CA MET A 199 -19.06 15.51 -8.96
C MET A 199 -19.89 16.15 -7.82
N LEU A 200 -19.87 15.54 -6.63
CA LEU A 200 -20.58 16.09 -5.47
C LEU A 200 -19.99 17.41 -5.02
N SER A 201 -18.66 17.55 -5.07
CA SER A 201 -17.97 18.81 -4.76
C SER A 201 -18.34 19.93 -5.75
N GLU A 202 -18.46 19.60 -7.03
CA GLU A 202 -18.84 20.54 -8.08
C GLU A 202 -20.31 20.97 -7.94
N GLN A 203 -21.22 20.04 -7.74
CA GLN A 203 -22.63 20.36 -7.47
C GLN A 203 -22.80 21.24 -6.23
N ARG A 204 -22.01 20.97 -5.16
CA ARG A 204 -22.02 21.82 -3.96
C ARG A 204 -21.56 23.25 -4.28
N SER A 205 -20.52 23.42 -5.10
CA SER A 205 -20.01 24.72 -5.50
C SER A 205 -21.02 25.47 -6.36
N GLU A 206 -21.68 24.80 -7.31
CA GLU A 206 -22.75 25.39 -8.12
C GLU A 206 -23.94 25.87 -7.28
N LEU A 207 -24.42 25.03 -6.36
CA LEU A 207 -25.48 25.42 -5.44
C LEU A 207 -25.10 26.61 -4.58
N ALA A 208 -23.87 26.64 -4.07
CA ALA A 208 -23.38 27.78 -3.28
C ALA A 208 -23.33 29.07 -4.11
N ARG A 209 -22.90 29.01 -5.36
CA ARG A 209 -22.92 30.15 -6.29
C ARG A 209 -24.35 30.64 -6.59
N ALA A 210 -25.24 29.70 -6.87
CA ALA A 210 -26.65 30.02 -7.08
C ALA A 210 -27.31 30.71 -5.88
N LEU A 211 -27.03 30.19 -4.65
CA LEU A 211 -27.50 30.80 -3.42
C LEU A 211 -26.93 32.23 -3.21
N ILE A 212 -25.61 32.41 -3.44
CA ILE A 212 -24.97 33.73 -3.34
C ILE A 212 -25.57 34.68 -4.32
N SER A 213 -25.78 34.30 -5.56
CA SER A 213 -26.40 35.15 -6.62
C SER A 213 -27.83 35.49 -6.26
N SER A 214 -28.64 34.57 -5.81
CA SER A 214 -30.02 34.77 -5.36
C SER A 214 -30.08 35.74 -4.17
N GLN A 215 -29.23 35.52 -3.15
CA GLN A 215 -29.13 36.37 -1.99
C GLN A 215 -28.75 37.80 -2.38
N GLU A 216 -27.76 37.96 -3.24
CA GLU A 216 -27.29 39.28 -3.68
C GLU A 216 -28.38 40.02 -4.50
N SER A 217 -29.09 39.31 -5.37
CA SER A 217 -30.23 39.85 -6.10
C SER A 217 -31.34 40.34 -5.15
N THR A 218 -31.68 39.56 -4.15
CA THR A 218 -32.71 39.90 -3.15
C THR A 218 -32.29 41.13 -2.32
N LEU A 219 -31.05 41.13 -1.83
CA LEU A 219 -30.53 42.27 -1.06
C LEU A 219 -30.49 43.53 -1.89
N ARG A 220 -30.13 43.47 -3.18
CA ARG A 220 -30.15 44.58 -4.10
C ARG A 220 -31.57 45.13 -4.35
N HIS A 221 -32.54 44.21 -4.47
CA HIS A 221 -33.93 44.61 -4.66
C HIS A 221 -34.48 45.34 -3.43
N ILE A 222 -34.31 44.74 -2.23
CA ILE A 222 -34.74 45.36 -0.99
C ILE A 222 -34.06 46.74 -0.75
N SER A 223 -32.74 46.81 -1.00
CA SER A 223 -32.01 48.09 -0.85
C SER A 223 -32.58 49.18 -1.75
N ARG A 224 -32.91 48.84 -3.02
CA ARG A 224 -33.54 49.81 -3.94
C ARG A 224 -34.92 50.22 -3.49
N GLU A 225 -35.80 49.32 -3.07
CA GLU A 225 -37.13 49.66 -2.55
C GLU A 225 -37.02 50.57 -1.34
N LEU A 226 -36.12 50.25 -0.40
CA LEU A 226 -35.90 51.13 0.79
C LEU A 226 -35.43 52.52 0.37
N HIS A 227 -34.52 52.62 -0.57
CA HIS A 227 -34.00 53.91 -1.05
C HIS A 227 -35.08 54.73 -1.79
N ASP A 228 -35.76 54.11 -2.74
CA ASP A 228 -36.68 54.77 -3.65
C ASP A 228 -37.99 55.11 -2.97
N GLU A 229 -38.61 54.16 -2.27
CA GLU A 229 -39.94 54.35 -1.70
C GLU A 229 -39.84 55.11 -0.36
N PHE A 230 -39.11 54.60 0.62
CA PHE A 230 -39.02 55.25 1.94
C PHE A 230 -38.19 56.55 1.87
N GLY A 231 -37.14 56.61 1.05
CA GLY A 231 -36.32 57.82 0.88
C GLY A 231 -37.11 58.94 0.29
N GLN A 232 -37.93 58.69 -0.74
CA GLN A 232 -38.77 59.70 -1.38
C GLN A 232 -39.90 60.18 -0.43
N ILE A 233 -40.60 59.25 0.24
CA ILE A 233 -41.69 59.60 1.19
C ILE A 233 -41.15 60.48 2.32
N LEU A 234 -40.06 60.07 2.97
CA LEU A 234 -39.48 60.82 4.11
C LEU A 234 -38.92 62.16 3.65
N THR A 235 -38.35 62.28 2.45
CA THR A 235 -37.88 63.53 1.89
C THR A 235 -39.06 64.48 1.62
N ALA A 236 -40.15 63.95 1.05
CA ALA A 236 -41.36 64.73 0.84
C ALA A 236 -42.02 65.22 2.16
N MET A 237 -42.11 64.32 3.14
CA MET A 237 -42.59 64.65 4.51
C MET A 237 -41.73 65.73 5.15
N GLY A 238 -40.40 65.59 5.14
CA GLY A 238 -39.46 66.59 5.68
C GLY A 238 -39.63 67.97 5.00
N SER A 239 -39.85 67.99 3.69
CA SER A 239 -40.11 69.21 2.93
C SER A 239 -41.44 69.89 3.34
N LEU A 240 -42.52 69.07 3.52
CA LEU A 240 -43.82 69.61 3.95
C LEU A 240 -43.75 70.11 5.39
N LEU A 241 -43.14 69.37 6.31
CA LEU A 241 -42.95 69.78 7.71
C LEU A 241 -42.11 71.03 7.82
N THR A 242 -41.02 71.14 7.03
CA THR A 242 -40.18 72.33 7.01
C THR A 242 -40.97 73.55 6.52
N ARG A 243 -41.83 73.38 5.51
CA ARG A 243 -42.70 74.46 5.00
C ARG A 243 -43.74 74.86 6.05
N ALA A 244 -44.38 73.93 6.72
CA ALA A 244 -45.34 74.21 7.81
C ALA A 244 -44.67 74.92 8.99
N ARG A 245 -43.46 74.55 9.35
CA ARG A 245 -42.69 75.15 10.44
C ARG A 245 -42.37 76.60 10.13
N ARG A 246 -42.00 76.93 8.83
CA ARG A 246 -41.74 78.33 8.41
C ARG A 246 -42.95 79.20 8.47
N GLN A 247 -44.19 78.67 8.50
CA GLN A 247 -45.44 79.47 8.55
C GLN A 247 -45.92 79.65 9.99
N THR A 248 -45.26 79.07 10.98
CA THR A 248 -45.61 79.18 12.39
C THR A 248 -44.69 80.14 13.15
N PRO A 249 -45.22 80.96 14.13
CA PRO A 249 -44.37 81.80 14.95
C PRO A 249 -43.34 80.98 15.74
N GLU A 250 -42.11 81.50 15.83
CA GLU A 250 -40.98 80.81 16.46
C GLU A 250 -41.21 80.43 17.95
N ASP A 251 -41.95 81.31 18.64
CA ASP A 251 -42.27 81.12 20.10
C ASP A 251 -43.47 80.20 20.37
N SER A 252 -44.11 79.69 19.33
CA SER A 252 -45.28 78.80 19.53
C SER A 252 -44.90 77.36 19.90
N SER A 253 -45.78 76.72 20.66
CA SER A 253 -45.63 75.30 20.95
C SER A 253 -45.61 74.47 19.66
N ILE A 254 -46.44 74.84 18.68
CA ILE A 254 -46.53 74.19 17.35
C ILE A 254 -45.21 74.27 16.61
N HIS A 255 -44.47 75.36 16.69
CA HIS A 255 -43.16 75.46 16.05
C HIS A 255 -42.14 74.50 16.65
N ARG A 256 -42.16 74.27 18.00
CA ARG A 256 -41.32 73.33 18.70
C ARG A 256 -41.65 71.89 18.32
N ASP A 257 -42.94 71.54 18.27
CA ASP A 257 -43.45 70.25 17.91
C ASP A 257 -43.09 69.92 16.45
N LEU A 258 -43.24 70.89 15.52
CA LEU A 258 -42.83 70.72 14.10
C LEU A 258 -41.31 70.56 13.95
N LYS A 259 -40.52 71.21 14.79
CA LYS A 259 -39.06 71.04 14.79
C LYS A 259 -38.70 69.63 15.23
N GLU A 260 -39.29 69.08 16.30
CA GLU A 260 -39.07 67.75 16.79
C GLU A 260 -39.44 66.68 15.73
N VAL A 261 -40.61 66.85 15.08
CA VAL A 261 -41.05 65.93 14.01
C VAL A 261 -40.12 66.00 12.79
N CYS A 262 -39.59 67.21 12.43
CA CYS A 262 -38.58 67.31 11.37
C CYS A 262 -37.29 66.56 11.72
N GLU A 263 -36.80 66.66 12.96
CA GLU A 263 -35.62 66.00 13.45
C GLU A 263 -35.81 64.47 13.43
N ILE A 264 -36.99 63.97 13.85
CA ILE A 264 -37.38 62.55 13.79
C ILE A 264 -37.41 62.05 12.35
N ALA A 265 -38.05 62.84 11.44
CA ALA A 265 -38.10 62.49 10.00
C ALA A 265 -36.71 62.41 9.38
N GLN A 266 -35.82 63.36 9.67
CA GLN A 266 -34.46 63.37 9.19
C GLN A 266 -33.64 62.23 9.73
N SER A 267 -33.71 61.95 11.04
CA SER A 267 -33.06 60.81 11.69
C SER A 267 -33.53 59.48 11.11
N THR A 268 -34.82 59.37 10.81
CA THR A 268 -35.41 58.17 10.18
C THR A 268 -34.89 58.00 8.75
N LEU A 269 -34.83 59.08 7.99
CA LEU A 269 -34.28 59.10 6.62
C LEU A 269 -32.82 58.63 6.61
N ASP A 270 -32.01 59.17 7.53
CA ASP A 270 -30.61 58.78 7.65
C ASP A 270 -30.45 57.31 8.08
N SER A 271 -31.35 56.81 8.95
CA SER A 271 -31.39 55.41 9.33
C SER A 271 -31.78 54.48 8.18
N VAL A 272 -32.75 54.87 7.36
CA VAL A 272 -33.18 54.13 6.15
C VAL A 272 -32.03 54.09 5.12
N ARG A 273 -31.40 55.24 4.88
CA ARG A 273 -30.21 55.28 3.98
C ARG A 273 -29.09 54.41 4.48
N GLY A 274 -28.76 54.46 5.78
CA GLY A 274 -27.73 53.62 6.37
C GLY A 274 -28.06 52.12 6.27
N THR A 275 -29.34 51.76 6.45
CA THR A 275 -29.78 50.37 6.30
C THR A 275 -29.71 49.91 4.84
N SER A 276 -30.17 50.72 3.92
CA SER A 276 -30.05 50.44 2.48
C SER A 276 -28.60 50.25 2.04
N GLN A 277 -27.67 51.09 2.48
CA GLN A 277 -26.23 50.95 2.20
C GLN A 277 -25.64 49.69 2.83
N ALA A 278 -26.05 49.32 4.03
CA ALA A 278 -25.60 48.05 4.68
C ALA A 278 -26.10 46.83 3.93
N LEU A 279 -27.33 46.87 3.40
CA LEU A 279 -27.91 45.78 2.60
C LEU A 279 -27.24 45.67 1.23
N HIS A 280 -27.05 46.78 0.51
CA HIS A 280 -26.35 46.81 -0.78
C HIS A 280 -25.63 48.13 -0.95
N PRO A 281 -24.30 48.19 -0.87
CA PRO A 281 -23.53 49.42 -1.05
C PRO A 281 -23.68 49.93 -2.49
N SER A 282 -23.84 51.24 -2.61
CA SER A 282 -23.93 51.90 -3.92
C SER A 282 -22.53 51.99 -4.55
N ILE A 283 -21.91 50.87 -4.87
CA ILE A 283 -20.60 50.81 -5.55
C ILE A 283 -20.71 51.38 -7.00
N HIS A 284 -21.94 51.43 -7.51
CA HIS A 284 -22.25 51.96 -8.86
C HIS A 284 -22.33 53.47 -8.95
N ASP A 285 -22.54 54.15 -7.83
CA ASP A 285 -22.69 55.62 -7.84
C ASP A 285 -21.31 56.31 -7.79
N GLU A 286 -21.29 57.62 -7.94
CA GLU A 286 -20.10 58.49 -8.01
C GLU A 286 -19.07 58.29 -6.86
N THR A 287 -19.42 57.52 -5.85
CA THR A 287 -18.59 57.30 -4.65
C THR A 287 -17.61 56.13 -4.75
N GLY A 288 -17.87 55.13 -5.62
CA GLY A 288 -16.93 54.02 -5.90
C GLY A 288 -16.73 53.02 -4.77
N PHE A 289 -15.93 51.95 -5.08
CA PHE A 289 -15.63 50.82 -4.14
C PHE A 289 -14.96 51.28 -2.83
N GLU A 290 -13.98 52.23 -2.92
CA GLU A 290 -13.27 52.69 -1.72
C GLU A 290 -14.20 53.33 -0.69
N SER A 291 -15.09 54.23 -1.15
CA SER A 291 -16.03 54.91 -0.26
C SER A 291 -16.98 53.91 0.44
N ALA A 292 -17.37 52.84 -0.27
CA ALA A 292 -18.17 51.77 0.34
C ALA A 292 -17.41 51.04 1.44
N VAL A 293 -16.12 50.75 1.23
CA VAL A 293 -15.25 50.13 2.24
C VAL A 293 -15.04 51.03 3.44
N ASP A 294 -14.73 52.34 3.20
CA ASP A 294 -14.56 53.36 4.24
C ASP A 294 -15.82 53.47 5.11
N TRP A 295 -16.98 53.50 4.46
CA TRP A 295 -18.28 53.55 5.16
C TRP A 295 -18.52 52.29 6.01
N LEU A 296 -18.20 51.10 5.49
CA LEU A 296 -18.38 49.86 6.22
C LEU A 296 -17.52 49.85 7.49
N VAL A 297 -16.22 50.15 7.34
CA VAL A 297 -15.26 50.17 8.47
C VAL A 297 -15.75 51.16 9.54
N SER A 298 -16.07 52.40 9.18
CA SER A 298 -16.56 53.43 10.11
C SER A 298 -17.88 53.05 10.76
N THR A 299 -18.76 52.31 10.06
CA THR A 299 -20.06 51.89 10.59
C THR A 299 -19.87 50.76 11.59
N VAL A 300 -18.96 49.78 11.34
CA VAL A 300 -18.67 48.72 12.28
C VAL A 300 -18.02 49.25 13.54
N GLU A 301 -17.09 50.19 13.46
CA GLU A 301 -16.46 50.88 14.60
C GLU A 301 -17.54 51.51 15.50
N ARG A 302 -18.38 52.37 14.91
CA ARG A 302 -19.40 53.13 15.66
C ARG A 302 -20.45 52.23 16.30
N ARG A 303 -20.83 51.09 15.71
CA ARG A 303 -21.90 50.23 16.19
C ARG A 303 -21.46 49.23 17.25
N ASN A 304 -20.17 48.86 17.25
CA ASN A 304 -19.70 47.71 18.04
C ASN A 304 -18.63 48.09 19.08
N ASP A 305 -18.32 49.36 19.28
CA ASP A 305 -17.23 49.81 20.17
C ASP A 305 -15.91 49.10 19.89
N LEU A 306 -15.61 48.89 18.61
CA LEU A 306 -14.45 48.19 18.09
C LEU A 306 -13.48 49.16 17.43
N GLU A 307 -12.26 49.29 17.90
CA GLU A 307 -11.19 50.06 17.26
C GLU A 307 -10.67 49.28 16.03
N ILE A 308 -10.81 49.88 14.82
CA ILE A 308 -10.31 49.25 13.60
C ILE A 308 -9.11 50.06 13.07
N CYS A 309 -7.89 49.48 13.16
CA CYS A 309 -6.73 50.04 12.50
C CYS A 309 -6.83 49.80 11.00
N TYR A 310 -7.39 50.79 10.27
CA TYR A 310 -7.60 50.68 8.83
C TYR A 310 -6.46 51.34 8.06
N GLU A 311 -5.78 50.57 7.22
CA GLU A 311 -4.66 51.00 6.40
C GLU A 311 -4.95 50.77 4.93
N LYS A 312 -4.79 51.85 4.11
CA LYS A 312 -4.84 51.80 2.66
C LYS A 312 -3.46 52.07 2.08
N SER A 313 -3.07 51.30 1.05
CA SER A 313 -1.79 51.52 0.37
C SER A 313 -1.87 51.15 -1.12
N GLY A 314 -0.97 51.75 -1.90
CA GLY A 314 -0.94 51.59 -3.36
C GLY A 314 -1.79 52.63 -4.10
N THR A 315 -1.85 52.54 -5.43
CA THR A 315 -2.63 53.43 -6.28
C THR A 315 -3.95 52.77 -6.63
N PRO A 316 -5.11 53.36 -6.20
CA PRO A 316 -6.41 52.80 -6.54
C PRO A 316 -6.61 52.71 -8.06
N PHE A 317 -7.32 51.66 -8.47
CA PHE A 317 -7.75 51.43 -9.84
C PHE A 317 -9.26 51.20 -9.89
N ASP A 318 -9.87 51.39 -11.04
CA ASP A 318 -11.32 51.25 -11.22
C ASP A 318 -11.72 49.77 -11.10
N ILE A 319 -12.61 49.49 -10.14
CA ILE A 319 -13.11 48.14 -9.84
C ILE A 319 -14.54 48.04 -10.37
N ASP A 320 -14.79 47.03 -11.19
CA ASP A 320 -16.15 46.69 -11.64
C ASP A 320 -17.07 46.49 -10.43
N ALA A 321 -18.19 47.15 -10.42
CA ALA A 321 -19.11 47.15 -9.29
C ALA A 321 -19.69 45.76 -8.98
N GLY A 322 -19.94 44.94 -10.01
CA GLY A 322 -20.40 43.56 -9.85
C GLY A 322 -19.35 42.64 -9.20
N LYS A 323 -18.06 42.96 -9.39
CA LYS A 323 -16.94 42.27 -8.77
C LYS A 323 -16.58 42.86 -7.41
N GLY A 324 -16.59 44.17 -7.29
CA GLY A 324 -16.33 44.88 -6.03
C GLY A 324 -17.28 44.48 -4.89
N ILE A 325 -18.53 44.17 -5.21
CA ILE A 325 -19.51 43.69 -4.19
C ILE A 325 -19.04 42.40 -3.51
N HIS A 326 -18.36 41.47 -4.21
CA HIS A 326 -17.87 40.26 -3.62
C HIS A 326 -16.71 40.52 -2.64
N VAL A 327 -15.81 41.47 -2.97
CA VAL A 327 -14.74 41.90 -2.04
C VAL A 327 -15.35 42.54 -0.79
N TYR A 328 -16.32 43.47 -1.00
CA TYR A 328 -17.05 44.11 0.09
C TYR A 328 -17.73 43.08 1.03
N ARG A 329 -18.40 42.07 0.47
CA ARG A 329 -19.05 41.02 1.27
C ARG A 329 -18.07 40.15 2.07
N ILE A 330 -16.89 39.90 1.52
CA ILE A 330 -15.82 39.20 2.23
C ILE A 330 -15.35 40.03 3.43
N LEU A 331 -15.12 41.34 3.22
CA LEU A 331 -14.78 42.26 4.31
C LEU A 331 -15.88 42.32 5.37
N GLN A 332 -17.14 42.48 4.94
CA GLN A 332 -18.30 42.53 5.82
C GLN A 332 -18.42 41.28 6.70
N GLU A 333 -18.28 40.09 6.12
CA GLU A 333 -18.33 38.83 6.84
C GLU A 333 -17.14 38.66 7.78
N ALA A 334 -15.93 39.05 7.35
CA ALA A 334 -14.74 39.03 8.18
C ALA A 334 -14.88 39.92 9.41
N LEU A 335 -15.34 41.17 9.24
CA LEU A 335 -15.59 42.08 10.36
C LEU A 335 -16.73 41.62 11.27
N ASN A 336 -17.79 41.02 10.71
CA ASN A 336 -18.87 40.44 11.47
C ASN A 336 -18.38 39.25 12.33
N ASN A 337 -17.46 38.45 11.81
CA ASN A 337 -16.82 37.38 12.56
C ASN A 337 -15.94 37.94 13.69
N VAL A 338 -15.21 39.02 13.47
CA VAL A 338 -14.45 39.71 14.53
C VAL A 338 -15.40 40.14 15.65
N THR A 339 -16.46 40.88 15.31
CA THR A 339 -17.39 41.44 16.31
C THR A 339 -18.12 40.35 17.10
N ARG A 340 -18.52 39.27 16.46
CA ARG A 340 -19.30 38.19 17.11
C ARG A 340 -18.47 37.17 17.87
N HIS A 341 -17.24 36.92 17.40
CA HIS A 341 -16.50 35.72 17.84
C HIS A 341 -15.13 35.98 18.46
N SER A 342 -14.47 37.11 18.13
CA SER A 342 -13.11 37.36 18.62
C SER A 342 -13.05 37.70 20.11
N GLY A 343 -14.02 38.50 20.59
CA GLY A 343 -14.04 39.05 21.93
C GLY A 343 -13.00 40.14 22.19
N VAL A 344 -12.45 40.75 21.11
CA VAL A 344 -11.47 41.83 21.20
C VAL A 344 -12.12 43.19 20.94
N GLN A 345 -11.49 44.25 21.42
CA GLN A 345 -11.86 45.64 21.16
C GLN A 345 -11.01 46.28 20.03
N LYS A 346 -10.06 45.54 19.43
CA LYS A 346 -9.17 46.04 18.40
C LYS A 346 -8.96 45.02 17.29
N SER A 347 -9.03 45.50 16.02
CA SER A 347 -8.76 44.73 14.82
C SER A 347 -8.01 45.52 13.79
N TRP A 348 -7.47 44.87 12.78
CA TRP A 348 -6.71 45.48 11.68
C TRP A 348 -7.37 45.15 10.36
N VAL A 349 -7.54 46.15 9.51
CA VAL A 349 -7.97 45.99 8.12
C VAL A 349 -6.93 46.62 7.23
N ARG A 350 -6.37 45.88 6.32
CA ARG A 350 -5.37 46.35 5.35
C ARG A 350 -5.88 46.14 3.94
N LEU A 351 -6.00 47.21 3.17
CA LEU A 351 -6.38 47.18 1.77
C LEU A 351 -5.21 47.71 0.92
N ARG A 352 -4.64 46.82 0.09
CA ARG A 352 -3.48 47.16 -0.74
C ARG A 352 -3.80 47.02 -2.23
N TYR A 353 -3.63 48.11 -2.96
CA TYR A 353 -3.70 48.14 -4.41
C TYR A 353 -2.32 47.87 -4.99
N GLY A 354 -2.05 46.63 -5.40
CA GLY A 354 -0.81 46.25 -6.08
C GLY A 354 -0.93 46.37 -7.60
N ASP A 355 0.21 46.28 -8.28
CA ASP A 355 0.25 46.36 -9.77
C ASP A 355 -0.49 45.17 -10.42
N SER A 356 -0.47 43.97 -9.80
CA SER A 356 -1.06 42.75 -10.35
C SER A 356 -2.27 42.22 -9.58
N ALA A 357 -2.51 42.71 -8.36
CA ALA A 357 -3.58 42.19 -7.51
C ALA A 357 -4.05 43.22 -6.48
N LEU A 358 -5.30 43.05 -6.01
CA LEU A 358 -5.83 43.67 -4.82
C LEU A 358 -5.65 42.68 -3.67
N ASP A 359 -5.01 43.11 -2.59
CA ASP A 359 -4.89 42.35 -1.35
C ASP A 359 -5.78 42.98 -0.26
N LEU A 360 -6.65 42.19 0.36
CA LEU A 360 -7.45 42.60 1.49
C LEU A 360 -7.14 41.66 2.67
N GLU A 361 -6.78 42.23 3.79
CA GLU A 361 -6.48 41.50 5.00
C GLU A 361 -7.29 42.03 6.17
N VAL A 362 -7.90 41.10 6.92
CA VAL A 362 -8.59 41.41 8.18
C VAL A 362 -7.98 40.49 9.25
N GLU A 363 -7.51 41.10 10.34
CA GLU A 363 -6.81 40.40 11.43
C GLU A 363 -7.39 40.78 12.79
N ASP A 364 -7.58 39.79 13.64
CA ASP A 364 -7.89 39.98 15.07
C ASP A 364 -6.92 39.13 15.91
N HIS A 365 -6.76 39.53 17.17
CA HIS A 365 -5.94 38.80 18.14
C HIS A 365 -6.81 38.20 19.28
N GLY A 366 -8.00 37.73 18.92
CA GLY A 366 -8.98 37.17 19.86
C GLY A 366 -8.79 35.69 20.17
N LYS A 367 -9.89 35.07 20.55
CA LYS A 367 -9.91 33.64 20.92
C LYS A 367 -9.51 32.72 19.78
N GLY A 368 -9.67 33.17 18.53
CA GLY A 368 -9.46 32.37 17.34
C GLY A 368 -10.46 31.21 17.21
N PHE A 369 -10.30 30.41 16.17
CA PHE A 369 -11.00 29.15 16.00
C PHE A 369 -10.05 28.08 15.43
N SER A 370 -10.33 26.81 15.70
CA SER A 370 -9.60 25.73 15.04
C SER A 370 -10.09 25.61 13.61
N ILE A 371 -9.21 25.85 12.66
CA ILE A 371 -9.50 25.74 11.20
C ILE A 371 -9.91 24.31 10.83
N GLU A 372 -9.41 23.30 11.59
CA GLU A 372 -9.70 21.88 11.38
C GLU A 372 -11.06 21.44 11.96
N THR A 373 -11.47 22.03 13.08
CA THR A 373 -12.69 21.66 13.82
C THR A 373 -13.79 22.71 13.75
N ALA A 374 -13.53 23.85 13.09
CA ALA A 374 -14.58 24.87 12.89
C ALA A 374 -15.79 24.18 12.24
N PRO A 375 -16.99 24.29 12.83
CA PRO A 375 -18.20 23.93 12.11
C PRO A 375 -18.10 24.68 10.77
N ARG A 376 -18.30 23.97 9.66
CA ARG A 376 -18.26 24.52 8.30
C ARG A 376 -19.39 25.57 8.17
N GLY A 377 -19.23 26.69 8.87
CA GLY A 377 -20.19 27.79 8.89
C GLY A 377 -20.40 28.30 7.47
N MET A 378 -21.63 28.63 7.13
CA MET A 378 -21.99 29.18 5.82
C MET A 378 -21.15 30.42 5.44
N GLY A 379 -20.70 31.22 6.42
CA GLY A 379 -19.89 32.40 6.21
C GLY A 379 -18.52 32.11 5.60
N LEU A 380 -17.76 31.12 6.13
CA LEU A 380 -16.46 30.73 5.59
C LEU A 380 -16.59 30.12 4.19
N LEU A 381 -17.63 29.33 3.97
CA LEU A 381 -17.90 28.77 2.63
C LEU A 381 -18.26 29.89 1.64
N ALA A 382 -19.12 30.83 2.03
CA ALA A 382 -19.51 31.97 1.20
C ALA A 382 -18.30 32.83 0.85
N MET A 383 -17.41 33.12 1.80
CA MET A 383 -16.17 33.87 1.53
C MET A 383 -15.27 33.14 0.51
N ARG A 384 -15.12 31.80 0.62
CA ARG A 384 -14.35 31.03 -0.36
C ARG A 384 -14.97 31.05 -1.75
N GLU A 385 -16.29 30.87 -1.86
CA GLU A 385 -16.97 30.90 -3.16
C GLU A 385 -16.95 32.31 -3.77
N ARG A 386 -17.06 33.36 -2.96
CA ARG A 386 -16.90 34.76 -3.45
C ARG A 386 -15.48 35.03 -3.96
N ALA A 387 -14.45 34.49 -3.28
CA ALA A 387 -13.07 34.61 -3.76
C ALA A 387 -12.89 33.87 -5.10
N ARG A 388 -13.52 32.68 -5.28
CA ARG A 388 -13.50 31.93 -6.55
C ARG A 388 -14.21 32.68 -7.69
N ILE A 389 -15.32 33.35 -7.41
CA ILE A 389 -16.03 34.19 -8.41
C ILE A 389 -15.12 35.29 -8.92
N LEU A 390 -14.19 35.75 -8.10
CA LEU A 390 -13.20 36.79 -8.44
C LEU A 390 -11.90 36.22 -9.02
N ASP A 391 -11.82 34.90 -9.32
CA ASP A 391 -10.59 34.21 -9.69
C ASP A 391 -9.43 34.47 -8.70
N GLY A 392 -9.79 34.79 -7.45
CA GLY A 392 -8.91 35.10 -6.36
C GLY A 392 -8.69 33.92 -5.41
N SER A 393 -7.78 34.10 -4.48
CA SER A 393 -7.50 33.16 -3.40
C SER A 393 -7.81 33.80 -2.04
N ILE A 394 -8.36 33.00 -1.13
CA ILE A 394 -8.60 33.42 0.26
C ILE A 394 -7.96 32.41 1.20
N GLU A 395 -7.22 32.92 2.17
CA GLU A 395 -6.54 32.14 3.20
C GLU A 395 -7.04 32.53 4.59
N PHE A 396 -7.25 31.53 5.43
CA PHE A 396 -7.58 31.69 6.84
C PHE A 396 -6.42 31.13 7.65
N SER A 397 -5.76 31.98 8.43
CA SER A 397 -4.60 31.58 9.22
C SER A 397 -4.72 32.10 10.67
N ARG A 398 -3.89 31.55 11.54
CA ARG A 398 -3.79 32.01 12.93
C ARG A 398 -2.49 32.80 13.08
N PRO A 399 -2.56 34.09 13.41
CA PRO A 399 -1.38 34.90 13.73
C PRO A 399 -0.63 34.37 14.94
N ARG A 400 0.66 34.77 15.11
CA ARG A 400 1.48 34.34 16.25
C ARG A 400 0.91 34.82 17.58
N ASP A 401 0.23 35.95 17.59
CA ASP A 401 -0.35 36.60 18.77
C ASP A 401 -1.77 36.11 19.07
N GLY A 402 -2.23 35.07 18.37
CA GLY A 402 -3.59 34.50 18.52
C GLY A 402 -4.60 35.10 17.54
N GLY A 403 -5.87 34.72 17.66
CA GLY A 403 -6.93 35.24 16.82
C GLY A 403 -7.06 34.59 15.44
N VAL A 404 -7.57 35.35 14.49
CA VAL A 404 -7.79 34.95 13.10
C VAL A 404 -7.29 36.02 12.14
N ARG A 405 -6.68 35.55 11.05
CA ARG A 405 -6.33 36.37 9.90
C ARG A 405 -7.02 35.84 8.65
N VAL A 406 -7.78 36.69 8.01
CA VAL A 406 -8.43 36.46 6.72
C VAL A 406 -7.66 37.25 5.67
N ALA A 407 -7.02 36.59 4.72
CA ALA A 407 -6.25 37.23 3.64
C ALA A 407 -6.86 36.84 2.30
N LEU A 408 -7.38 37.84 1.58
CA LEU A 408 -7.93 37.75 0.23
C LEU A 408 -6.95 38.35 -0.75
N LYS A 409 -6.65 37.65 -1.84
CA LYS A 409 -5.88 38.14 -2.95
C LYS A 409 -6.66 37.95 -4.25
N VAL A 410 -6.93 39.04 -4.98
CA VAL A 410 -7.69 39.00 -6.22
C VAL A 410 -6.83 39.58 -7.34
N PRO A 411 -6.67 38.88 -8.48
CA PRO A 411 -5.96 39.42 -9.62
C PRO A 411 -6.61 40.74 -10.11
N ARG A 412 -5.80 41.76 -10.40
CA ARG A 412 -6.29 43.05 -10.88
C ARG A 412 -7.12 42.93 -12.16
N ILE A 413 -6.69 42.09 -13.10
CA ILE A 413 -7.41 41.83 -14.36
C ILE A 413 -8.82 41.25 -14.12
N SER A 414 -9.01 40.52 -13.02
CA SER A 414 -10.33 40.00 -12.64
C SER A 414 -11.23 41.05 -12.00
N LEU A 415 -10.73 42.19 -11.60
CA LEU A 415 -11.48 43.29 -10.97
C LEU A 415 -11.77 44.45 -11.91
N GLU A 416 -10.85 44.73 -12.82
CA GLU A 416 -11.01 45.88 -13.74
C GLU A 416 -12.25 45.75 -14.62
N ARG A 417 -12.86 46.88 -14.88
CA ARG A 417 -13.94 47.01 -15.85
C ARG A 417 -13.35 46.75 -17.24
N LEU A 418 -13.85 45.74 -17.94
CA LEU A 418 -13.49 45.52 -19.33
C LEU A 418 -13.94 46.78 -20.10
N SER A 419 -12.97 47.57 -20.56
CA SER A 419 -13.20 48.69 -21.45
C SER A 419 -13.75 48.12 -22.76
N GLY A 420 -15.07 48.13 -22.91
CA GLY A 420 -15.79 47.78 -24.13
C GLY A 420 -15.91 48.99 -25.07
#